data_811fe06b0d12bd8a32d8de52137299a1
#
_entry.id   811fe06b0d12bd8a32d8de52137299a1
#
_cell.length_a   1.000
_cell.length_b   1.000
_cell.length_c   1.000
_cell.angle_alpha   90.00
_cell.angle_beta   90.00
_cell.angle_gamma   90.00
#
_symmetry.space_group_name_H-M   'P 1'
#
loop_
_entity.id
_entity.type
_entity.pdbx_description
1 polymer ?
#
loop_
_entity_poly.entity_id
_entity_poly.type
_entity_poly.pdbx_seq_one_letter_code
_entity_poly.pdbx_strand_id
1 'polypeptide(L)'
;MNIIRNKYIAALPLAVASLALVSCNDFLNKYPDSRMDLKTSSEVSQLLVSAYPAAHPAYLTEMYSDNTDEQMHSTWSAFDRFQEQAYQWKDIDEVRNAETPYQLWEAHYTAVATANEAIAHINSVNNAHDYDAQLGEALLCRAFAMFQLSTVFCQAYDKTTAQNNLGLAYPTEPEKVVGRLIERGTLAQLYNNIEKDLLQGLELVGTKYARPKFHFTKQAAYAFATRFYLYAQQYDKAVKYADLVLGEQPTDVLRNWTEWNRLGPSGNVQPNAFVMASNNANILLLPVPSEWGVISIPTLLGSKYAHGQLLSKTETLQAAGPWGDSGNEMLYSVTYNNGVSKYALRKIPYVPRVLDVSAGIGIPYSEFAVFNTDATLLERAEAYALSGQYDKAVNDINAELSVFTKKKTQLTLDEIVDFYGSLAYYTPTKPTPKKR
;
A
#
# COMPACT_ATOMS: atom_id res chain seq x y z
N MET A 1 -26.15 -81.93 -16.22
CA MET A 1 -26.37 -80.74 -17.05
C MET A 1 -26.36 -79.46 -16.21
N ASN A 2 -25.49 -79.34 -15.24
CA ASN A 2 -25.46 -78.17 -14.28
C ASN A 2 -24.06 -77.61 -14.00
N ILE A 3 -23.03 -77.98 -14.76
CA ILE A 3 -21.66 -77.46 -14.49
C ILE A 3 -21.24 -76.36 -15.48
N ILE A 4 -21.91 -76.22 -16.59
CA ILE A 4 -21.53 -75.22 -17.62
C ILE A 4 -22.14 -73.84 -17.34
N ARG A 5 -23.22 -73.75 -16.54
CA ARG A 5 -23.94 -72.49 -16.29
C ARG A 5 -23.24 -71.58 -15.26
N ASN A 6 -22.38 -72.13 -14.41
CA ASN A 6 -21.69 -71.34 -13.38
C ASN A 6 -20.37 -70.71 -13.86
N LYS A 7 -19.80 -71.12 -14.98
CA LYS A 7 -18.55 -70.50 -15.49
C LYS A 7 -18.74 -69.14 -16.16
N TYR A 8 -19.95 -68.88 -16.71
CA TYR A 8 -20.24 -67.61 -17.35
C TYR A 8 -20.71 -66.52 -16.36
N ILE A 9 -21.24 -66.94 -15.23
CA ILE A 9 -21.70 -65.99 -14.20
C ILE A 9 -20.51 -65.37 -13.42
N ALA A 10 -19.39 -66.08 -13.32
CA ALA A 10 -18.18 -65.56 -12.66
C ALA A 10 -17.31 -64.65 -13.59
N ALA A 11 -17.46 -64.77 -14.91
CA ALA A 11 -16.71 -63.97 -15.86
C ALA A 11 -17.30 -62.57 -16.09
N LEU A 12 -18.60 -62.40 -15.88
CA LEU A 12 -19.29 -61.12 -16.05
C LEU A 12 -18.86 -60.02 -15.06
N PRO A 13 -18.75 -60.29 -13.74
CA PRO A 13 -18.28 -59.29 -12.80
C PRO A 13 -16.79 -58.96 -12.97
N LEU A 14 -15.96 -59.86 -13.49
CA LEU A 14 -14.53 -59.60 -13.74
C LEU A 14 -14.36 -58.70 -14.99
N ALA A 15 -15.17 -58.81 -16.00
CA ALA A 15 -15.16 -57.95 -17.21
C ALA A 15 -15.70 -56.53 -16.92
N VAL A 16 -16.67 -56.41 -15.98
CA VAL A 16 -17.16 -55.08 -15.54
C VAL A 16 -16.18 -54.42 -14.61
N ALA A 17 -15.44 -55.13 -13.80
CA ALA A 17 -14.37 -54.58 -12.93
C ALA A 17 -13.15 -54.09 -13.73
N SER A 18 -12.83 -54.73 -14.87
CA SER A 18 -11.73 -54.27 -15.73
C SER A 18 -12.09 -53.05 -16.59
N LEU A 19 -13.37 -52.78 -16.88
CA LEU A 19 -13.83 -51.56 -17.55
C LEU A 19 -13.91 -50.34 -16.61
N ALA A 20 -13.98 -50.57 -15.30
CA ALA A 20 -13.96 -49.50 -14.32
C ALA A 20 -12.54 -48.94 -14.03
N LEU A 21 -11.48 -49.62 -14.48
CA LEU A 21 -10.09 -49.18 -14.26
C LEU A 21 -9.55 -48.28 -15.40
N VAL A 22 -10.29 -48.06 -16.48
CA VAL A 22 -9.85 -47.22 -17.61
C VAL A 22 -10.37 -45.78 -17.49
N SER A 23 -11.23 -45.48 -16.48
CA SER A 23 -11.88 -44.17 -16.35
C SER A 23 -11.18 -43.18 -15.42
N CYS A 24 -9.97 -43.46 -14.95
CA CYS A 24 -9.32 -42.60 -13.94
C CYS A 24 -8.14 -41.77 -14.46
N ASN A 25 -7.80 -41.81 -15.77
CA ASN A 25 -6.69 -41.02 -16.26
C ASN A 25 -7.02 -39.50 -16.35
N ASP A 26 -8.26 -39.13 -16.62
CA ASP A 26 -8.67 -37.73 -16.66
C ASP A 26 -8.84 -37.11 -15.29
N PHE A 27 -9.08 -37.91 -14.25
CA PHE A 27 -9.18 -37.43 -12.87
C PHE A 27 -7.81 -37.25 -12.23
N LEU A 28 -6.81 -38.03 -12.63
CA LEU A 28 -5.43 -37.90 -12.16
C LEU A 28 -4.67 -36.79 -12.90
N ASN A 29 -5.15 -36.37 -14.08
CA ASN A 29 -4.60 -35.24 -14.82
C ASN A 29 -5.25 -33.91 -14.44
N LYS A 30 -6.32 -33.88 -13.63
CA LYS A 30 -6.75 -32.66 -12.97
C LYS A 30 -5.82 -32.45 -11.78
N TYR A 31 -5.00 -31.42 -11.85
CA TYR A 31 -4.28 -30.93 -10.69
C TYR A 31 -5.26 -30.80 -9.52
N PRO A 32 -4.96 -31.33 -8.33
CA PRO A 32 -5.84 -31.24 -7.17
C PRO A 32 -5.98 -29.82 -6.63
N ASP A 33 -5.32 -28.87 -7.25
CA ASP A 33 -5.32 -27.47 -6.95
C ASP A 33 -6.09 -26.69 -8.04
N SER A 34 -6.86 -25.70 -7.62
CA SER A 34 -7.54 -24.73 -8.48
C SER A 34 -6.54 -23.77 -9.18
N ARG A 35 -5.39 -24.28 -9.61
CA ARG A 35 -4.43 -23.51 -10.41
C ARG A 35 -5.08 -23.21 -11.74
N MET A 36 -5.24 -21.93 -12.04
CA MET A 36 -5.68 -21.50 -13.36
C MET A 36 -4.67 -22.03 -14.41
N ASP A 37 -5.18 -22.76 -15.40
CA ASP A 37 -4.38 -23.18 -16.56
C ASP A 37 -4.15 -21.93 -17.42
N LEU A 38 -3.00 -21.28 -17.21
CA LEU A 38 -2.65 -20.02 -17.87
C LEU A 38 -2.23 -20.28 -19.31
N LYS A 39 -3.07 -19.89 -20.29
CA LYS A 39 -2.83 -20.11 -21.74
C LYS A 39 -2.63 -18.81 -22.51
N THR A 40 -3.16 -17.71 -21.98
CA THR A 40 -3.19 -16.43 -22.68
C THR A 40 -2.67 -15.29 -21.80
N SER A 41 -2.19 -14.22 -22.42
CA SER A 41 -1.77 -13.00 -21.70
C SER A 41 -2.90 -12.37 -20.90
N SER A 42 -4.15 -12.54 -21.34
CA SER A 42 -5.34 -12.10 -20.59
C SER A 42 -5.51 -12.86 -19.27
N GLU A 43 -5.30 -14.18 -19.27
CA GLU A 43 -5.38 -15.00 -18.05
C GLU A 43 -4.24 -14.67 -17.08
N VAL A 44 -3.03 -14.42 -17.60
CA VAL A 44 -1.92 -13.91 -16.76
C VAL A 44 -2.27 -12.54 -16.17
N SER A 45 -2.87 -11.63 -16.95
CA SER A 45 -3.32 -10.33 -16.43
C SER A 45 -4.39 -10.47 -15.34
N GLN A 46 -5.29 -11.46 -15.45
CA GLN A 46 -6.28 -11.75 -14.40
C GLN A 46 -5.62 -12.30 -13.13
N LEU A 47 -4.62 -13.17 -13.26
CA LEU A 47 -3.84 -13.66 -12.12
C LEU A 47 -3.14 -12.49 -11.40
N LEU A 48 -2.56 -11.56 -12.16
CA LEU A 48 -1.83 -10.41 -11.62
C LEU A 48 -2.68 -9.44 -10.80
N VAL A 49 -4.00 -9.46 -10.92
CA VAL A 49 -4.89 -8.71 -10.00
C VAL A 49 -4.67 -9.15 -8.54
N SER A 50 -4.30 -10.41 -8.32
CA SER A 50 -3.98 -10.95 -6.99
C SER A 50 -2.50 -10.82 -6.59
N ALA A 51 -1.66 -10.23 -7.46
CA ALA A 51 -0.26 -9.94 -7.16
C ALA A 51 -0.07 -8.60 -6.42
N TYR A 52 -1.15 -7.86 -6.21
CA TYR A 52 -1.14 -6.68 -5.35
C TYR A 52 -1.46 -7.10 -3.91
N PRO A 53 -0.73 -6.59 -2.90
CA PRO A 53 -0.99 -6.95 -1.51
C PRO A 53 -2.43 -6.63 -1.10
N ALA A 54 -3.11 -7.59 -0.48
CA ALA A 54 -4.47 -7.39 0.04
C ALA A 54 -4.46 -6.76 1.45
N ALA A 55 -3.44 -6.00 1.79
CA ALA A 55 -3.30 -5.22 3.02
C ALA A 55 -2.42 -3.99 2.76
N HIS A 56 -2.56 -2.96 3.59
CA HIS A 56 -1.77 -1.73 3.49
C HIS A 56 -1.24 -1.33 4.88
N PRO A 57 0.04 -0.94 5.02
CA PRO A 57 0.65 -0.69 6.33
C PRO A 57 0.19 0.61 7.01
N ALA A 58 -0.52 1.50 6.31
CA ALA A 58 -0.79 2.86 6.76
C ALA A 58 -1.44 2.94 8.16
N TYR A 59 -2.43 2.09 8.44
CA TYR A 59 -3.09 2.12 9.73
C TYR A 59 -2.16 1.68 10.87
N LEU A 60 -1.43 0.58 10.67
CA LEU A 60 -0.46 0.09 11.65
C LEU A 60 0.63 1.13 11.93
N THR A 61 1.21 1.69 10.86
CA THR A 61 2.30 2.67 11.01
C THR A 61 1.82 3.98 11.64
N GLU A 62 0.57 4.39 11.37
CA GLU A 62 -0.02 5.57 12.00
C GLU A 62 -0.23 5.37 13.49
N MET A 63 -0.66 4.17 13.91
CA MET A 63 -0.80 3.87 15.35
C MET A 63 0.55 3.86 16.09
N TYR A 64 1.63 3.49 15.41
CA TYR A 64 2.99 3.57 15.96
C TYR A 64 3.62 4.98 15.85
N SER A 65 3.00 5.90 15.12
CA SER A 65 3.55 7.25 14.90
C SER A 65 3.19 8.21 16.03
N ASP A 66 3.87 9.35 16.05
CA ASP A 66 3.55 10.46 16.94
C ASP A 66 2.27 11.22 16.48
N ASN A 67 1.63 10.82 15.36
CA ASN A 67 0.41 11.44 14.85
C ASN A 67 -0.88 10.94 15.52
N THR A 68 -0.78 10.00 16.46
CA THR A 68 -1.92 9.45 17.17
C THR A 68 -1.89 9.84 18.65
N ASP A 69 -3.00 10.40 19.14
CA ASP A 69 -3.22 10.72 20.53
C ASP A 69 -4.12 9.72 21.23
N GLU A 70 -3.97 9.59 22.56
CA GLU A 70 -4.98 9.01 23.40
C GLU A 70 -6.08 10.03 23.67
N GLN A 71 -7.34 9.70 23.29
CA GLN A 71 -8.47 10.57 23.51
C GLN A 71 -8.79 10.68 25.01
N MET A 72 -8.94 11.89 25.52
CA MET A 72 -9.13 12.18 26.95
C MET A 72 -10.47 11.73 27.53
N HIS A 73 -11.37 11.14 26.73
CA HIS A 73 -12.64 10.59 27.21
C HIS A 73 -12.42 9.21 27.84
N SER A 74 -12.49 9.17 29.15
CA SER A 74 -12.28 7.95 29.96
C SER A 74 -13.26 6.79 29.67
N THR A 75 -14.33 7.05 28.89
CA THR A 75 -15.36 6.06 28.53
C THR A 75 -15.10 5.33 27.22
N TRP A 76 -14.07 5.71 26.48
CA TRP A 76 -13.77 5.10 25.20
C TRP A 76 -12.78 3.96 25.34
N SER A 77 -13.12 2.83 24.73
CA SER A 77 -12.20 1.72 24.53
C SER A 77 -11.38 1.93 23.25
N ALA A 78 -10.29 1.23 23.13
CA ALA A 78 -9.65 0.98 21.85
C ALA A 78 -10.67 0.38 20.88
N PHE A 79 -10.54 0.67 19.58
CA PHE A 79 -11.40 0.08 18.56
C PHE A 79 -11.25 -1.44 18.56
N ASP A 80 -10.01 -1.90 18.69
CA ASP A 80 -9.63 -3.28 18.90
C ASP A 80 -8.37 -3.40 19.76
N ARG A 81 -8.01 -4.63 20.11
CA ARG A 81 -6.86 -4.91 20.98
C ARG A 81 -5.54 -4.52 20.33
N PHE A 82 -5.37 -4.77 19.03
CA PHE A 82 -4.10 -4.48 18.37
C PHE A 82 -3.83 -2.97 18.31
N GLN A 83 -4.88 -2.14 18.18
CA GLN A 83 -4.75 -0.69 18.21
C GLN A 83 -4.12 -0.19 19.51
N GLU A 84 -4.56 -0.73 20.65
CA GLU A 84 -3.98 -0.38 21.95
C GLU A 84 -2.54 -0.86 22.07
N GLN A 85 -2.25 -2.08 21.61
CA GLN A 85 -0.91 -2.63 21.63
C GLN A 85 0.05 -1.81 20.75
N ALA A 86 -0.35 -1.47 19.53
CA ALA A 86 0.42 -0.63 18.63
C ALA A 86 0.69 0.76 19.22
N TYR A 87 -0.35 1.43 19.73
CA TYR A 87 -0.21 2.75 20.35
C TYR A 87 0.77 2.73 21.54
N GLN A 88 0.75 1.68 22.34
CA GLN A 88 1.62 1.51 23.52
C GLN A 88 2.98 0.93 23.20
N TRP A 89 3.29 0.66 21.92
CA TRP A 89 4.54 0.01 21.47
C TRP A 89 4.77 -1.35 22.14
N LYS A 90 3.69 -2.09 22.36
CA LYS A 90 3.72 -3.46 22.87
C LYS A 90 3.73 -4.46 21.71
N ASP A 91 4.13 -5.68 22.02
CA ASP A 91 4.01 -6.80 21.09
C ASP A 91 2.54 -7.01 20.72
N ILE A 92 2.27 -7.13 19.42
CA ILE A 92 0.94 -7.38 18.88
C ILE A 92 0.77 -8.88 18.72
N ASP A 93 -0.13 -9.44 19.48
CA ASP A 93 -0.48 -10.87 19.46
C ASP A 93 -1.81 -11.17 18.73
N GLU A 94 -2.53 -10.16 18.27
CA GLU A 94 -3.71 -10.31 17.43
C GLU A 94 -3.29 -10.70 16.00
N VAL A 95 -3.96 -11.73 15.45
CA VAL A 95 -3.63 -12.28 14.13
C VAL A 95 -4.79 -12.26 13.13
N ARG A 96 -5.99 -11.87 13.55
CA ARG A 96 -7.21 -11.97 12.73
C ARG A 96 -7.59 -10.66 12.06
N ASN A 97 -7.25 -9.53 12.67
CA ASN A 97 -7.57 -8.23 12.11
C ASN A 97 -6.67 -7.94 10.91
N ALA A 98 -7.24 -7.39 9.84
CA ALA A 98 -6.56 -7.11 8.57
C ALA A 98 -5.36 -6.16 8.69
N GLU A 99 -5.31 -5.34 9.74
CA GLU A 99 -4.28 -4.33 9.98
C GLU A 99 -3.09 -4.84 10.83
N THR A 100 -3.15 -6.10 11.29
CA THR A 100 -2.11 -6.66 12.15
C THR A 100 -0.80 -6.92 11.39
N PRO A 101 0.35 -6.92 12.07
CA PRO A 101 1.62 -7.30 11.45
C PRO A 101 1.58 -8.69 10.79
N TYR A 102 0.85 -9.64 11.39
CA TYR A 102 0.68 -10.98 10.84
C TYR A 102 -0.04 -10.95 9.49
N GLN A 103 -1.20 -10.29 9.40
CA GLN A 103 -1.97 -10.20 8.16
C GLN A 103 -1.24 -9.38 7.09
N LEU A 104 -0.52 -8.34 7.51
CA LEU A 104 0.31 -7.57 6.60
C LEU A 104 1.40 -8.44 5.97
N TRP A 105 2.08 -9.26 6.78
CA TRP A 105 3.09 -10.20 6.31
C TRP A 105 2.50 -11.21 5.32
N GLU A 106 1.43 -11.90 5.70
CA GLU A 106 0.76 -12.91 4.89
C GLU A 106 0.27 -12.34 3.55
N ALA A 107 -0.39 -11.19 3.55
CA ALA A 107 -0.93 -10.57 2.35
C ALA A 107 0.18 -10.19 1.34
N HIS A 108 1.32 -9.70 1.83
CA HIS A 108 2.41 -9.31 0.96
C HIS A 108 3.16 -10.52 0.40
N TYR A 109 3.45 -11.55 1.22
CA TYR A 109 4.07 -12.76 0.70
C TYR A 109 3.14 -13.56 -0.22
N THR A 110 1.82 -13.51 -0.01
CA THR A 110 0.84 -14.04 -0.96
C THR A 110 0.91 -13.33 -2.31
N ALA A 111 1.02 -12.00 -2.31
CA ALA A 111 1.21 -11.23 -3.53
C ALA A 111 2.53 -11.58 -4.24
N VAL A 112 3.62 -11.75 -3.50
CA VAL A 112 4.92 -12.21 -4.02
C VAL A 112 4.80 -13.61 -4.63
N ALA A 113 4.12 -14.54 -3.96
CA ALA A 113 3.90 -15.89 -4.49
C ALA A 113 3.11 -15.86 -5.82
N THR A 114 2.05 -15.04 -5.89
CA THR A 114 1.27 -14.86 -7.12
C THR A 114 2.11 -14.27 -8.25
N ALA A 115 2.93 -13.27 -7.96
CA ALA A 115 3.86 -12.69 -8.93
C ALA A 115 4.87 -13.75 -9.44
N ASN A 116 5.39 -14.59 -8.54
CA ASN A 116 6.31 -15.67 -8.90
C ASN A 116 5.66 -16.71 -9.79
N GLU A 117 4.40 -17.09 -9.55
CA GLU A 117 3.65 -18.01 -10.43
C GLU A 117 3.50 -17.41 -11.85
N ALA A 118 3.14 -16.13 -11.96
CA ALA A 118 3.04 -15.45 -13.25
C ALA A 118 4.41 -15.44 -13.98
N ILE A 119 5.48 -15.05 -13.28
CA ILE A 119 6.84 -14.99 -13.83
C ILE A 119 7.30 -16.38 -14.28
N ALA A 120 7.09 -17.42 -13.48
CA ALA A 120 7.48 -18.79 -13.80
C ALA A 120 6.71 -19.31 -15.03
N HIS A 121 5.41 -19.04 -15.12
CA HIS A 121 4.61 -19.39 -16.30
C HIS A 121 5.15 -18.70 -17.55
N ILE A 122 5.35 -17.38 -17.53
CA ILE A 122 5.85 -16.61 -18.67
C ILE A 122 7.21 -17.15 -19.14
N ASN A 123 8.12 -17.46 -18.20
CA ASN A 123 9.43 -18.01 -18.53
C ASN A 123 9.38 -19.45 -19.09
N SER A 124 8.27 -20.15 -18.93
CA SER A 124 8.12 -21.54 -19.41
C SER A 124 7.54 -21.64 -20.84
N VAL A 125 6.99 -20.55 -21.39
CA VAL A 125 6.36 -20.56 -22.72
C VAL A 125 7.34 -20.14 -23.81
N ASN A 126 7.18 -20.70 -25.02
CA ASN A 126 8.09 -20.42 -26.15
C ASN A 126 7.96 -18.98 -26.68
N ASN A 127 6.82 -18.34 -26.48
CA ASN A 127 6.49 -16.99 -26.93
C ASN A 127 6.50 -15.97 -25.76
N ALA A 128 7.46 -16.07 -24.86
CA ALA A 128 7.55 -15.25 -23.65
C ALA A 128 7.44 -13.73 -23.93
N HIS A 129 7.94 -13.24 -25.06
CA HIS A 129 7.86 -11.82 -25.44
C HIS A 129 6.41 -11.32 -25.66
N ASP A 130 5.45 -12.19 -25.94
CA ASP A 130 4.04 -11.79 -26.02
C ASP A 130 3.46 -11.40 -24.65
N TYR A 131 4.20 -11.67 -23.58
CA TYR A 131 3.87 -11.40 -22.18
C TYR A 131 4.74 -10.33 -21.52
N ASP A 132 5.54 -9.58 -22.29
CA ASP A 132 6.46 -8.60 -21.71
C ASP A 132 5.76 -7.63 -20.75
N ALA A 133 4.56 -7.14 -21.10
CA ALA A 133 3.79 -6.24 -20.26
C ALA A 133 3.40 -6.89 -18.91
N GLN A 134 2.96 -8.16 -18.94
CA GLN A 134 2.60 -8.93 -17.75
C GLN A 134 3.83 -9.29 -16.90
N LEU A 135 4.95 -9.60 -17.54
CA LEU A 135 6.22 -9.82 -16.86
C LEU A 135 6.66 -8.55 -16.13
N GLY A 136 6.58 -7.41 -16.80
CA GLY A 136 6.90 -6.12 -16.20
C GLY A 136 6.03 -5.81 -14.99
N GLU A 137 4.72 -6.03 -15.08
CA GLU A 137 3.79 -5.84 -13.97
C GLU A 137 4.07 -6.81 -12.81
N ALA A 138 4.33 -8.11 -13.10
CA ALA A 138 4.63 -9.11 -12.07
C ALA A 138 5.90 -8.75 -11.27
N LEU A 139 6.97 -8.32 -11.96
CA LEU A 139 8.22 -7.88 -11.33
C LEU A 139 7.98 -6.66 -10.43
N LEU A 140 7.21 -5.67 -10.91
CA LEU A 140 6.86 -4.47 -10.12
C LEU A 140 6.01 -4.81 -8.90
N CYS A 141 5.04 -5.73 -9.02
CA CYS A 141 4.23 -6.20 -7.89
C CYS A 141 5.10 -6.87 -6.83
N ARG A 142 6.04 -7.76 -7.23
CA ARG A 142 6.97 -8.41 -6.30
C ARG A 142 7.87 -7.40 -5.61
N ALA A 143 8.48 -6.50 -6.37
CA ALA A 143 9.33 -5.43 -5.83
C ALA A 143 8.57 -4.54 -4.85
N PHE A 144 7.35 -4.14 -5.20
CA PHE A 144 6.51 -3.29 -4.36
C PHE A 144 6.10 -3.96 -3.06
N ALA A 145 5.63 -5.22 -3.11
CA ALA A 145 5.27 -5.97 -1.91
C ALA A 145 6.47 -6.11 -0.96
N MET A 146 7.64 -6.46 -1.48
CA MET A 146 8.86 -6.60 -0.68
C MET A 146 9.36 -5.25 -0.14
N PHE A 147 9.20 -4.16 -0.91
CA PHE A 147 9.53 -2.83 -0.43
C PHE A 147 8.62 -2.42 0.73
N GLN A 148 7.30 -2.60 0.62
CA GLN A 148 6.38 -2.29 1.72
C GLN A 148 6.68 -3.10 2.99
N LEU A 149 6.98 -4.40 2.86
CA LEU A 149 7.42 -5.20 4.00
C LEU A 149 8.71 -4.67 4.62
N SER A 150 9.66 -4.23 3.80
CA SER A 150 10.93 -3.70 4.31
C SER A 150 10.74 -2.46 5.17
N THR A 151 9.76 -1.59 4.85
CA THR A 151 9.49 -0.36 5.62
C THR A 151 8.86 -0.63 6.99
N VAL A 152 8.30 -1.84 7.20
CA VAL A 152 7.65 -2.24 8.48
C VAL A 152 8.54 -3.17 9.28
N PHE A 153 9.21 -4.13 8.63
CA PHE A 153 9.89 -5.25 9.31
C PHE A 153 11.41 -5.17 9.28
N CYS A 154 11.98 -4.15 8.65
CA CYS A 154 13.42 -3.89 8.66
C CYS A 154 13.73 -2.56 9.33
N GLN A 155 14.98 -2.36 9.65
CA GLN A 155 15.49 -1.04 10.02
C GLN A 155 15.41 -0.10 8.81
N ALA A 156 15.32 1.21 9.05
CA ALA A 156 15.45 2.19 7.98
C ALA A 156 16.76 1.96 7.20
N TYR A 157 16.67 2.04 5.87
CA TYR A 157 17.85 1.84 5.05
C TYR A 157 18.87 2.94 5.29
N ASP A 158 20.09 2.53 5.59
CA ASP A 158 21.26 3.40 5.64
C ASP A 158 22.40 2.69 4.90
N LYS A 159 22.96 3.36 3.90
CA LYS A 159 24.00 2.79 3.02
C LYS A 159 25.25 2.36 3.77
N THR A 160 25.51 2.90 4.97
CA THR A 160 26.69 2.54 5.78
C THR A 160 26.46 1.30 6.63
N THR A 161 25.22 0.99 7.00
CA THR A 161 24.86 -0.11 7.90
C THR A 161 24.06 -1.23 7.24
N ALA A 162 23.47 -1.01 6.06
CA ALA A 162 22.56 -1.94 5.38
C ALA A 162 23.19 -3.32 5.11
N GLN A 163 24.52 -3.40 4.95
CA GLN A 163 25.23 -4.66 4.79
C GLN A 163 25.24 -5.53 6.05
N ASN A 164 25.05 -4.93 7.22
CA ASN A 164 25.05 -5.62 8.51
C ASN A 164 23.62 -5.80 9.07
N ASN A 165 22.67 -5.03 8.57
CA ASN A 165 21.27 -5.11 9.00
C ASN A 165 20.57 -6.29 8.32
N LEU A 166 19.65 -6.95 9.05
CA LEU A 166 18.88 -8.05 8.51
C LEU A 166 17.85 -7.53 7.50
N GLY A 167 17.82 -8.17 6.34
CA GLY A 167 16.76 -8.00 5.33
C GLY A 167 15.59 -8.94 5.55
N LEU A 168 14.89 -9.25 4.46
CA LEU A 168 13.79 -10.23 4.39
C LEU A 168 14.14 -11.30 3.36
N ALA A 169 13.57 -12.49 3.52
CA ALA A 169 13.63 -13.52 2.49
C ALA A 169 12.98 -12.98 1.20
N TYR A 170 13.70 -13.10 0.07
CA TYR A 170 13.23 -12.63 -1.24
C TYR A 170 13.02 -13.82 -2.17
N PRO A 171 11.85 -14.50 -2.14
CA PRO A 171 11.58 -15.63 -3.01
C PRO A 171 11.39 -15.16 -4.46
N THR A 172 12.05 -15.84 -5.39
CA THR A 172 12.00 -15.53 -6.84
C THR A 172 11.37 -16.64 -7.66
N GLU A 173 10.97 -17.72 -7.01
CA GLU A 173 10.36 -18.91 -7.63
C GLU A 173 9.10 -19.31 -6.86
N PRO A 174 8.14 -19.96 -7.54
CA PRO A 174 7.00 -20.57 -6.87
C PRO A 174 7.43 -21.57 -5.81
N GLU A 175 6.73 -21.59 -4.69
CA GLU A 175 6.96 -22.54 -3.63
C GLU A 175 6.45 -23.93 -4.03
N LYS A 176 7.35 -24.91 -4.14
CA LYS A 176 7.04 -26.30 -4.50
C LYS A 176 6.99 -27.23 -3.29
N VAL A 177 7.56 -26.81 -2.18
CA VAL A 177 7.69 -27.61 -0.95
C VAL A 177 7.27 -26.73 0.23
N VAL A 178 6.27 -27.19 0.96
CA VAL A 178 5.78 -26.52 2.17
C VAL A 178 6.87 -26.43 3.22
N GLY A 179 7.07 -25.26 3.79
CA GLY A 179 8.03 -25.02 4.86
C GLY A 179 9.49 -24.93 4.41
N ARG A 180 9.75 -24.64 3.13
CA ARG A 180 11.10 -24.32 2.66
C ARG A 180 11.59 -23.06 3.35
N LEU A 181 12.70 -23.17 4.09
CA LEU A 181 13.35 -22.01 4.69
C LEU A 181 14.18 -21.29 3.62
N ILE A 182 13.93 -19.99 3.50
CA ILE A 182 14.70 -19.06 2.67
C ILE A 182 15.41 -18.10 3.62
N GLU A 183 16.70 -17.93 3.46
CA GLU A 183 17.47 -17.01 4.29
C GLU A 183 17.04 -15.55 4.05
N ARG A 184 17.04 -14.77 5.13
CA ARG A 184 16.66 -13.35 5.08
C ARG A 184 17.65 -12.50 4.29
N GLY A 185 18.92 -12.84 4.34
CA GLY A 185 19.97 -12.00 3.80
C GLY A 185 20.13 -10.66 4.53
N THR A 186 20.90 -9.77 3.94
CA THR A 186 21.09 -8.42 4.46
C THR A 186 20.06 -7.44 3.87
N LEU A 187 19.87 -6.30 4.53
CA LEU A 187 19.03 -5.23 4.04
C LEU A 187 19.53 -4.69 2.69
N ALA A 188 20.84 -4.60 2.51
CA ALA A 188 21.43 -4.21 1.23
C ALA A 188 21.11 -5.21 0.11
N GLN A 189 21.16 -6.52 0.38
CA GLN A 189 20.76 -7.55 -0.60
C GLN A 189 19.27 -7.45 -0.94
N LEU A 190 18.41 -7.20 0.06
CA LEU A 190 16.99 -6.99 -0.16
C LEU A 190 16.73 -5.81 -1.10
N TYR A 191 17.35 -4.66 -0.84
CA TYR A 191 17.19 -3.46 -1.68
C TYR A 191 17.74 -3.67 -3.09
N ASN A 192 18.86 -4.39 -3.24
CA ASN A 192 19.38 -4.74 -4.55
C ASN A 192 18.42 -5.65 -5.36
N ASN A 193 17.76 -6.60 -4.70
CA ASN A 193 16.77 -7.45 -5.35
C ASN A 193 15.54 -6.66 -5.77
N ILE A 194 15.05 -5.77 -4.91
CA ILE A 194 13.94 -4.85 -5.22
C ILE A 194 14.31 -3.96 -6.41
N GLU A 195 15.52 -3.35 -6.40
CA GLU A 195 15.99 -2.50 -7.51
C GLU A 195 16.08 -3.26 -8.83
N LYS A 196 16.58 -4.50 -8.81
CA LYS A 196 16.64 -5.35 -9.99
C LYS A 196 15.28 -5.59 -10.61
N ASP A 197 14.30 -6.01 -9.80
CA ASP A 197 12.95 -6.23 -10.28
C ASP A 197 12.28 -4.94 -10.74
N LEU A 198 12.47 -3.85 -10.01
CA LEU A 198 11.97 -2.52 -10.36
C LEU A 198 12.48 -2.06 -11.73
N LEU A 199 13.78 -2.15 -11.98
CA LEU A 199 14.39 -1.69 -13.24
C LEU A 199 13.94 -2.57 -14.41
N GLN A 200 13.96 -3.88 -14.27
CA GLN A 200 13.47 -4.79 -15.31
C GLN A 200 11.98 -4.59 -15.56
N GLY A 201 11.19 -4.44 -14.49
CA GLY A 201 9.77 -4.15 -14.59
C GLY A 201 9.48 -2.83 -15.30
N LEU A 202 10.26 -1.79 -15.02
CA LEU A 202 10.18 -0.49 -15.71
C LEU A 202 10.42 -0.57 -17.22
N GLU A 203 11.28 -1.46 -17.69
CA GLU A 203 11.52 -1.64 -19.12
C GLU A 203 10.32 -2.29 -19.81
N LEU A 204 9.70 -3.27 -19.18
CA LEU A 204 8.72 -4.18 -19.78
C LEU A 204 7.27 -3.75 -19.58
N VAL A 205 6.96 -3.05 -18.46
CA VAL A 205 5.57 -2.76 -18.07
C VAL A 205 4.78 -2.03 -19.16
N GLY A 206 3.55 -2.49 -19.38
CA GLY A 206 2.66 -1.94 -20.39
C GLY A 206 2.02 -0.60 -19.98
N THR A 207 1.33 0.00 -20.95
CA THR A 207 0.62 1.28 -20.76
C THR A 207 -0.90 1.13 -20.99
N LYS A 208 -1.35 -0.03 -21.48
CA LYS A 208 -2.74 -0.25 -21.88
C LYS A 208 -3.42 -1.23 -20.92
N TYR A 209 -4.22 -0.69 -20.02
CA TYR A 209 -5.06 -1.45 -19.11
C TYR A 209 -6.50 -0.94 -19.18
N ALA A 210 -7.47 -1.83 -18.95
CA ALA A 210 -8.88 -1.45 -18.89
C ALA A 210 -9.16 -0.51 -17.70
N ARG A 211 -8.42 -0.68 -16.61
CA ARG A 211 -8.49 0.14 -15.38
C ARG A 211 -7.08 0.53 -14.93
N PRO A 212 -6.42 1.49 -15.61
CA PRO A 212 -4.99 1.75 -15.43
C PRO A 212 -4.59 2.16 -14.01
N LYS A 213 -5.51 2.78 -13.24
CA LYS A 213 -5.23 3.20 -11.86
C LYS A 213 -5.14 2.06 -10.84
N PHE A 214 -5.48 0.82 -11.23
CA PHE A 214 -5.39 -0.37 -10.39
C PHE A 214 -4.29 -1.34 -10.83
N HIS A 215 -3.41 -0.88 -11.73
CA HIS A 215 -2.30 -1.65 -12.27
C HIS A 215 -1.01 -0.82 -12.26
N PHE A 216 0.13 -1.50 -12.19
CA PHE A 216 1.38 -0.85 -12.50
C PHE A 216 1.42 -0.48 -13.98
N THR A 217 1.20 0.80 -14.24
CA THR A 217 1.52 1.43 -15.52
C THR A 217 2.96 1.98 -15.46
N LYS A 218 3.46 2.44 -16.59
CA LYS A 218 4.78 3.14 -16.65
C LYS A 218 4.84 4.29 -15.63
N GLN A 219 3.75 5.08 -15.52
CA GLN A 219 3.67 6.20 -14.58
C GLN A 219 3.69 5.72 -13.11
N ALA A 220 2.95 4.64 -12.80
CA ALA A 220 2.97 4.05 -11.46
C ALA A 220 4.35 3.48 -11.10
N ALA A 221 5.03 2.89 -12.06
CA ALA A 221 6.39 2.39 -11.89
C ALA A 221 7.40 3.53 -11.65
N TYR A 222 7.26 4.68 -12.31
CA TYR A 222 8.08 5.86 -12.03
C TYR A 222 7.82 6.43 -10.63
N ALA A 223 6.57 6.53 -10.21
CA ALA A 223 6.24 6.99 -8.85
C ALA A 223 6.78 6.01 -7.78
N PHE A 224 6.69 4.71 -8.03
CA PHE A 224 7.32 3.72 -7.16
C PHE A 224 8.84 3.86 -7.13
N ALA A 225 9.49 4.04 -8.28
CA ALA A 225 10.94 4.26 -8.36
C ALA A 225 11.36 5.52 -7.59
N THR A 226 10.58 6.62 -7.69
CA THR A 226 10.83 7.85 -6.91
C THR A 226 10.90 7.54 -5.43
N ARG A 227 9.88 6.88 -4.88
CA ARG A 227 9.82 6.54 -3.46
C ARG A 227 10.91 5.55 -3.06
N PHE A 228 11.12 4.50 -3.84
CA PHE A 228 12.16 3.52 -3.58
C PHE A 228 13.55 4.17 -3.50
N TYR A 229 13.91 5.01 -4.46
CA TYR A 229 15.22 5.66 -4.48
C TYR A 229 15.38 6.72 -3.40
N LEU A 230 14.30 7.41 -2.99
CA LEU A 230 14.31 8.29 -1.84
C LEU A 230 14.69 7.49 -0.56
N TYR A 231 14.01 6.38 -0.32
CA TYR A 231 14.29 5.49 0.82
C TYR A 231 15.67 4.82 0.74
N ALA A 232 16.14 4.51 -0.46
CA ALA A 232 17.49 3.97 -0.69
C ALA A 232 18.59 5.01 -0.64
N GLN A 233 18.27 6.28 -0.31
CA GLN A 233 19.20 7.42 -0.24
C GLN A 233 19.95 7.67 -1.56
N GLN A 234 19.31 7.38 -2.69
CA GLN A 234 19.81 7.64 -4.05
C GLN A 234 19.03 8.82 -4.67
N TYR A 235 19.22 10.00 -4.10
CA TYR A 235 18.38 11.18 -4.34
C TYR A 235 18.35 11.61 -5.81
N ASP A 236 19.47 11.56 -6.54
CA ASP A 236 19.50 11.90 -7.97
C ASP A 236 18.59 10.98 -8.80
N LYS A 237 18.52 9.69 -8.45
CA LYS A 237 17.59 8.77 -9.11
C LYS A 237 16.14 9.05 -8.70
N ALA A 238 15.87 9.37 -7.45
CA ALA A 238 14.54 9.78 -7.00
C ALA A 238 14.04 10.98 -7.81
N VAL A 239 14.85 12.03 -7.92
CA VAL A 239 14.55 13.21 -8.74
C VAL A 239 14.28 12.83 -10.20
N LYS A 240 15.17 12.05 -10.81
CA LYS A 240 15.02 11.60 -12.21
C LYS A 240 13.66 10.94 -12.47
N TYR A 241 13.21 10.05 -11.60
CA TYR A 241 11.94 9.36 -11.79
C TYR A 241 10.74 10.23 -11.43
N ALA A 242 10.87 11.13 -10.45
CA ALA A 242 9.84 12.12 -10.16
C ALA A 242 9.61 13.07 -11.34
N ASP A 243 10.66 13.51 -12.04
CA ASP A 243 10.55 14.33 -13.24
C ASP A 243 9.74 13.64 -14.35
N LEU A 244 9.86 12.31 -14.48
CA LEU A 244 9.08 11.53 -15.45
C LEU A 244 7.58 11.42 -15.07
N VAL A 245 7.25 11.58 -13.78
CA VAL A 245 5.86 11.62 -13.31
C VAL A 245 5.26 12.99 -13.45
N LEU A 246 6.00 14.03 -13.07
CA LEU A 246 5.51 15.40 -12.88
C LEU A 246 5.58 16.26 -14.15
N GLY A 247 6.48 15.90 -15.08
CA GLY A 247 6.72 16.68 -16.28
C GLY A 247 7.38 18.03 -15.98
N GLU A 248 7.33 18.93 -16.98
CA GLU A 248 7.97 20.25 -16.90
C GLU A 248 7.22 21.23 -16.00
N GLN A 249 5.90 21.09 -15.89
CA GLN A 249 5.02 21.96 -15.09
C GLN A 249 4.27 21.10 -14.06
N PRO A 250 4.83 20.89 -12.87
CA PRO A 250 4.23 20.00 -11.86
C PRO A 250 2.79 20.39 -11.48
N THR A 251 2.47 21.68 -11.45
CA THR A 251 1.15 22.20 -11.09
C THR A 251 0.02 21.72 -12.00
N ASP A 252 0.34 21.32 -13.24
CA ASP A 252 -0.67 20.86 -14.21
C ASP A 252 -1.20 19.46 -13.87
N VAL A 253 -0.44 18.69 -13.11
CA VAL A 253 -0.78 17.31 -12.74
C VAL A 253 -1.18 17.15 -11.28
N LEU A 254 -1.00 18.18 -10.44
CA LEU A 254 -1.39 18.14 -9.04
C LEU A 254 -2.90 18.10 -8.86
N ARG A 255 -3.33 17.72 -7.68
CA ARG A 255 -4.73 17.62 -7.30
C ARG A 255 -5.40 19.00 -7.31
N ASN A 256 -6.61 19.07 -7.85
CA ASN A 256 -7.45 20.26 -7.74
C ASN A 256 -8.07 20.37 -6.34
N TRP A 257 -7.28 20.87 -5.39
CA TRP A 257 -7.70 21.02 -4.01
C TRP A 257 -8.87 21.98 -3.83
N THR A 258 -9.01 22.99 -4.70
CA THR A 258 -10.13 23.91 -4.68
C THR A 258 -11.45 23.18 -4.95
N GLU A 259 -11.50 22.33 -5.97
CA GLU A 259 -12.70 21.53 -6.25
C GLU A 259 -12.98 20.50 -5.15
N TRP A 260 -11.93 19.82 -4.67
CA TRP A 260 -12.07 18.88 -3.58
C TRP A 260 -12.64 19.54 -2.31
N ASN A 261 -12.17 20.73 -1.97
CA ASN A 261 -12.66 21.49 -0.80
C ASN A 261 -14.14 21.93 -0.95
N ARG A 262 -14.59 22.24 -2.18
CA ARG A 262 -16.00 22.61 -2.45
C ARG A 262 -17.00 21.50 -2.18
N LEU A 263 -16.56 20.25 -2.17
CA LEU A 263 -17.42 19.09 -1.89
C LEU A 263 -17.98 19.11 -0.46
N GLY A 264 -17.31 19.81 0.46
CA GLY A 264 -17.69 19.90 1.85
C GLY A 264 -17.45 18.58 2.62
N PRO A 265 -17.53 18.64 3.96
CA PRO A 265 -17.13 17.53 4.83
C PRO A 265 -18.24 16.50 5.11
N SER A 266 -19.28 16.41 4.30
CA SER A 266 -20.39 15.49 4.55
C SER A 266 -20.08 14.06 4.14
N GLY A 267 -20.35 13.10 5.03
CA GLY A 267 -20.22 11.67 4.77
C GLY A 267 -18.87 11.26 4.13
N ASN A 268 -18.91 10.42 3.11
CA ASN A 268 -17.76 9.95 2.35
C ASN A 268 -17.49 10.75 1.05
N VAL A 269 -18.10 11.91 0.85
CA VAL A 269 -17.99 12.64 -0.43
C VAL A 269 -16.55 13.03 -0.73
N GLN A 270 -15.88 13.67 0.22
CA GLN A 270 -14.47 14.05 0.06
C GLN A 270 -13.52 12.84 -0.01
N PRO A 271 -13.60 11.83 0.89
CA PRO A 271 -12.77 10.64 0.78
C PRO A 271 -12.94 9.90 -0.54
N ASN A 272 -14.17 9.71 -1.01
CA ASN A 272 -14.43 9.06 -2.30
C ASN A 272 -13.84 9.85 -3.47
N ALA A 273 -14.00 11.18 -3.46
CA ALA A 273 -13.40 12.04 -4.50
C ALA A 273 -11.86 12.02 -4.47
N PHE A 274 -11.26 11.85 -3.29
CA PHE A 274 -9.80 11.76 -3.15
C PHE A 274 -9.23 10.54 -3.87
N VAL A 275 -9.87 9.38 -3.73
CA VAL A 275 -9.42 8.10 -4.34
C VAL A 275 -10.07 7.80 -5.70
N MET A 276 -10.87 8.72 -6.24
CA MET A 276 -11.56 8.48 -7.51
C MET A 276 -10.56 8.22 -8.65
N ALA A 277 -10.77 7.14 -9.41
CA ALA A 277 -9.88 6.75 -10.51
C ALA A 277 -9.83 7.78 -11.65
N SER A 278 -10.87 8.62 -11.81
CA SER A 278 -10.89 9.73 -12.77
C SER A 278 -10.09 10.94 -12.31
N ASN A 279 -9.64 11.00 -11.05
CA ASN A 279 -8.77 12.06 -10.58
C ASN A 279 -7.36 11.87 -11.17
N ASN A 280 -6.91 12.85 -11.95
CA ASN A 280 -5.62 12.77 -12.67
C ASN A 280 -4.42 12.67 -11.69
N ALA A 281 -4.51 13.27 -10.52
CA ALA A 281 -3.46 13.19 -9.52
C ALA A 281 -3.22 11.76 -8.99
N ASN A 282 -4.22 10.88 -9.02
CA ASN A 282 -4.05 9.49 -8.61
C ASN A 282 -3.28 8.71 -9.67
N ILE A 283 -2.30 7.93 -9.24
CA ILE A 283 -1.44 7.12 -10.10
C ILE A 283 -1.68 5.63 -9.87
N LEU A 284 -1.65 5.17 -8.61
CA LEU A 284 -1.98 3.81 -8.24
C LEU A 284 -2.93 3.81 -7.04
N LEU A 285 -4.05 3.11 -7.20
CA LEU A 285 -5.08 2.91 -6.18
C LEU A 285 -5.05 1.46 -5.71
N LEU A 286 -5.17 1.26 -4.40
CA LEU A 286 -5.17 -0.06 -3.79
C LEU A 286 -6.37 -0.21 -2.84
N PRO A 287 -7.45 -0.91 -3.25
CA PRO A 287 -8.55 -1.27 -2.37
C PRO A 287 -8.19 -2.51 -1.55
N VAL A 288 -8.25 -2.41 -0.23
CA VAL A 288 -7.92 -3.50 0.69
C VAL A 288 -8.89 -3.57 1.86
N PRO A 289 -9.05 -4.73 2.51
CA PRO A 289 -9.66 -4.80 3.83
C PRO A 289 -8.94 -3.85 4.78
N SER A 290 -9.66 -2.91 5.37
CA SER A 290 -9.08 -1.93 6.30
C SER A 290 -10.16 -1.25 7.12
N GLU A 291 -9.89 -1.06 8.38
CA GLU A 291 -10.74 -0.33 9.33
C GLU A 291 -10.41 1.16 9.39
N TRP A 292 -9.35 1.59 8.70
CA TRP A 292 -8.93 2.99 8.73
C TRP A 292 -10.04 3.96 8.33
N GLY A 293 -10.78 3.66 7.26
CA GLY A 293 -11.91 4.48 6.82
C GLY A 293 -12.99 4.59 7.89
N VAL A 294 -13.26 3.52 8.65
CA VAL A 294 -14.21 3.52 9.78
C VAL A 294 -13.71 4.43 10.89
N ILE A 295 -12.46 4.27 11.29
CA ILE A 295 -11.86 5.01 12.40
C ILE A 295 -11.69 6.49 12.06
N SER A 296 -11.41 6.82 10.81
CA SER A 296 -11.21 8.20 10.36
C SER A 296 -12.51 8.98 10.14
N ILE A 297 -13.71 8.34 10.18
CA ILE A 297 -14.97 9.03 10.09
C ILE A 297 -15.34 9.66 11.45
N PRO A 298 -15.60 10.99 11.53
CA PRO A 298 -15.87 11.67 12.80
C PRO A 298 -17.14 11.21 13.49
N THR A 299 -18.12 10.74 12.72
CA THR A 299 -19.47 10.37 13.22
C THR A 299 -19.58 8.91 13.65
N LEU A 300 -18.65 8.06 13.23
CA LEU A 300 -18.60 6.69 13.73
C LEU A 300 -17.81 6.64 15.03
N LEU A 301 -18.27 5.78 15.90
CA LEU A 301 -17.86 5.59 17.28
C LEU A 301 -16.35 5.83 17.47
N GLY A 302 -16.07 6.67 18.43
CA GLY A 302 -14.73 7.08 18.73
C GLY A 302 -13.84 5.92 19.10
N SER A 303 -12.68 5.91 18.51
CA SER A 303 -11.60 5.13 19.02
C SER A 303 -10.88 5.88 20.14
N LYS A 304 -10.46 5.19 21.16
CA LYS A 304 -9.61 5.74 22.21
C LYS A 304 -8.33 6.36 21.64
N TYR A 305 -7.81 5.80 20.58
CA TYR A 305 -6.61 6.24 19.88
C TYR A 305 -6.97 6.74 18.47
N ALA A 306 -6.71 8.00 18.23
CA ALA A 306 -7.00 8.67 16.94
C ALA A 306 -6.20 9.98 16.84
N HIS A 307 -6.40 10.72 15.75
CA HIS A 307 -5.88 12.08 15.64
C HIS A 307 -6.62 12.98 16.65
N GLY A 308 -5.95 13.31 17.72
CA GLY A 308 -6.52 14.06 18.83
C GLY A 308 -6.47 15.57 18.67
N GLN A 309 -7.05 16.28 19.63
CA GLN A 309 -7.12 17.73 19.59
C GLN A 309 -5.75 18.38 19.75
N LEU A 310 -4.93 17.88 20.68
CA LEU A 310 -3.63 18.46 20.96
C LEU A 310 -2.74 18.42 19.73
N LEU A 311 -2.55 17.22 19.20
CA LEU A 311 -1.72 17.01 18.01
C LEU A 311 -2.27 17.78 16.80
N SER A 312 -3.53 17.58 16.48
CA SER A 312 -4.12 18.12 15.25
C SER A 312 -4.22 19.64 15.26
N LYS A 313 -4.50 20.25 16.42
CA LYS A 313 -4.71 21.69 16.54
C LYS A 313 -3.43 22.48 16.73
N THR A 314 -2.46 21.92 17.47
CA THR A 314 -1.28 22.68 17.91
C THR A 314 0.01 22.25 17.22
N GLU A 315 0.08 21.04 16.69
CA GLU A 315 1.33 20.49 16.18
C GLU A 315 1.31 20.16 14.67
N THR A 316 0.12 19.83 14.11
CA THR A 316 0.04 19.37 12.71
C THR A 316 -1.02 20.10 11.90
N LEU A 317 -2.22 19.55 11.78
CA LEU A 317 -3.23 19.91 10.77
C LEU A 317 -3.73 21.35 10.82
N GLN A 318 -3.81 21.94 12.00
CA GLN A 318 -4.28 23.32 12.22
C GLN A 318 -3.21 24.19 12.83
N ALA A 319 -2.01 23.67 13.08
CA ALA A 319 -0.88 24.45 13.61
C ALA A 319 -0.47 25.52 12.60
N ALA A 320 0.12 26.60 13.10
CA ALA A 320 0.74 27.59 12.25
C ALA A 320 1.94 27.00 11.52
N GLY A 321 2.13 27.43 10.29
CA GLY A 321 3.29 27.15 9.46
C GLY A 321 3.86 28.45 8.89
N PRO A 322 4.94 28.42 8.12
CA PRO A 322 5.46 29.61 7.46
C PRO A 322 4.43 30.22 6.47
N TRP A 323 3.43 29.46 6.07
CA TRP A 323 2.26 29.92 5.30
C TRP A 323 1.18 30.59 6.13
N GLY A 324 1.32 30.69 7.46
CA GLY A 324 0.34 31.23 8.40
C GLY A 324 -0.46 30.16 9.16
N ASP A 325 -1.70 30.46 9.54
CA ASP A 325 -2.58 29.53 10.24
C ASP A 325 -3.10 28.44 9.28
N SER A 326 -2.64 27.21 9.46
CA SER A 326 -3.01 26.09 8.60
C SER A 326 -4.51 25.82 8.57
N GLY A 327 -5.19 25.98 9.71
CA GLY A 327 -6.65 25.78 9.80
C GLY A 327 -7.44 26.74 8.90
N ASN A 328 -6.91 27.94 8.68
CA ASN A 328 -7.54 28.96 7.84
C ASN A 328 -7.00 28.97 6.40
N GLU A 329 -5.71 28.70 6.20
CA GLU A 329 -5.06 28.85 4.90
C GLU A 329 -5.18 27.61 4.01
N MET A 330 -5.13 26.40 4.59
CA MET A 330 -5.17 25.18 3.79
C MET A 330 -6.54 24.93 3.19
N LEU A 331 -6.59 24.49 1.95
CA LEU A 331 -7.81 24.03 1.26
C LEU A 331 -8.30 22.66 1.79
N TYR A 332 -7.56 22.12 2.69
CA TYR A 332 -7.82 20.87 3.32
C TYR A 332 -8.77 21.03 4.53
N SER A 333 -9.95 20.47 4.47
CA SER A 333 -10.89 20.54 5.60
C SER A 333 -10.69 19.36 6.54
N VAL A 334 -10.34 19.69 7.77
CA VAL A 334 -10.38 18.75 8.89
C VAL A 334 -11.75 18.82 9.51
N THR A 335 -12.44 17.70 9.60
CA THR A 335 -13.71 17.64 10.31
C THR A 335 -13.43 17.31 11.77
N TYR A 336 -13.88 18.20 12.64
CA TYR A 336 -13.82 18.02 14.09
C TYR A 336 -15.19 17.61 14.63
N ASN A 337 -15.22 16.52 15.39
CA ASN A 337 -16.41 16.13 16.14
C ASN A 337 -16.22 16.52 17.61
N ASN A 338 -16.93 17.56 18.05
CA ASN A 338 -16.81 18.12 19.39
C ASN A 338 -17.24 17.13 20.48
N GLY A 339 -18.22 16.25 20.20
CA GLY A 339 -18.67 15.23 21.17
C GLY A 339 -17.62 14.14 21.46
N VAL A 340 -16.65 14.01 20.60
CA VAL A 340 -15.65 12.93 20.67
C VAL A 340 -14.19 13.43 20.55
N SER A 341 -13.96 14.74 20.51
CA SER A 341 -12.63 15.38 20.42
C SER A 341 -11.73 14.79 19.35
N LYS A 342 -12.32 14.35 18.25
CA LYS A 342 -11.64 13.61 17.18
C LYS A 342 -11.54 14.47 15.92
N TYR A 343 -10.36 14.49 15.34
CA TYR A 343 -10.10 15.08 14.03
C TYR A 343 -10.07 14.00 12.97
N ALA A 344 -10.71 14.25 11.85
CA ALA A 344 -10.77 13.30 10.75
C ALA A 344 -10.12 13.88 9.50
N LEU A 345 -9.17 13.14 8.97
CA LEU A 345 -8.60 13.34 7.66
C LEU A 345 -9.53 12.75 6.61
N ARG A 346 -10.04 13.58 5.71
CA ARG A 346 -11.06 13.17 4.73
C ARG A 346 -10.44 12.59 3.45
N LYS A 347 -9.39 11.82 3.55
CA LYS A 347 -8.66 11.23 2.40
C LYS A 347 -8.92 9.74 2.20
N ILE A 348 -9.32 9.01 3.25
CA ILE A 348 -9.47 7.56 3.20
C ILE A 348 -10.95 7.22 3.36
N PRO A 349 -11.60 6.64 2.34
CA PRO A 349 -12.99 6.28 2.40
C PRO A 349 -13.22 5.00 3.21
N TYR A 350 -14.37 4.93 3.83
CA TYR A 350 -14.94 3.70 4.31
C TYR A 350 -15.88 3.13 3.24
N VAL A 351 -15.53 1.96 2.70
CA VAL A 351 -16.32 1.25 1.69
C VAL A 351 -16.67 -0.12 2.25
N PRO A 352 -17.89 -0.34 2.75
CA PRO A 352 -18.28 -1.66 3.24
C PRO A 352 -18.40 -2.63 2.05
N ARG A 353 -17.64 -3.71 2.07
CA ARG A 353 -17.86 -4.82 1.15
C ARG A 353 -18.89 -5.77 1.75
N VAL A 354 -20.07 -5.77 1.19
CA VAL A 354 -21.13 -6.68 1.62
C VAL A 354 -20.81 -8.09 1.14
N LEU A 355 -20.74 -9.04 2.07
CA LEU A 355 -20.53 -10.46 1.78
C LEU A 355 -21.86 -11.21 1.69
N ASP A 356 -22.80 -10.86 2.56
CA ASP A 356 -24.15 -11.41 2.59
C ASP A 356 -25.15 -10.30 2.91
N VAL A 357 -25.98 -9.96 1.92
CA VAL A 357 -27.00 -8.92 2.05
C VAL A 357 -28.09 -9.33 3.04
N SER A 358 -28.46 -10.63 3.03
CA SER A 358 -29.56 -11.14 3.86
C SER A 358 -29.19 -11.22 5.32
N ALA A 359 -27.93 -11.56 5.62
CA ALA A 359 -27.41 -11.63 6.96
C ALA A 359 -26.85 -10.30 7.48
N GLY A 360 -26.73 -9.26 6.61
CA GLY A 360 -26.10 -7.99 6.95
C GLY A 360 -24.60 -8.12 7.24
N ILE A 361 -23.96 -9.17 6.70
CA ILE A 361 -22.54 -9.43 6.93
C ILE A 361 -21.70 -8.71 5.87
N GLY A 362 -20.70 -7.98 6.32
CA GLY A 362 -19.73 -7.32 5.47
C GLY A 362 -18.39 -7.14 6.18
N ILE A 363 -17.39 -6.77 5.41
CA ILE A 363 -16.08 -6.40 5.94
C ILE A 363 -15.77 -4.95 5.57
N PRO A 364 -15.10 -4.20 6.44
CA PRO A 364 -14.66 -2.87 6.14
C PRO A 364 -13.57 -2.91 5.05
N TYR A 365 -13.71 -2.02 4.07
CA TYR A 365 -12.70 -1.78 3.03
C TYR A 365 -12.35 -0.30 3.03
N SER A 366 -11.11 -0.03 2.71
CA SER A 366 -10.64 1.30 2.36
C SER A 366 -9.91 1.25 1.02
N GLU A 367 -9.87 2.36 0.33
CA GLU A 367 -9.10 2.53 -0.90
C GLU A 367 -7.99 3.54 -0.65
N PHE A 368 -6.77 3.16 -0.95
CA PHE A 368 -5.58 3.97 -0.74
C PHE A 368 -5.04 4.49 -2.06
N ALA A 369 -4.82 5.81 -2.17
CA ALA A 369 -4.05 6.39 -3.26
C ALA A 369 -2.55 6.21 -2.95
N VAL A 370 -2.04 5.00 -3.25
CA VAL A 370 -0.67 4.57 -2.90
C VAL A 370 0.38 5.45 -3.54
N PHE A 371 0.17 5.78 -4.82
CA PHE A 371 0.97 6.76 -5.54
C PHE A 371 0.05 7.83 -6.14
N ASN A 372 0.44 9.08 -5.95
CA ASN A 372 -0.21 10.25 -6.51
C ASN A 372 0.84 11.33 -6.79
N THR A 373 0.47 12.31 -7.60
CA THR A 373 1.39 13.37 -8.05
C THR A 373 1.79 14.32 -6.92
N ASP A 374 0.85 14.64 -6.00
CA ASP A 374 1.14 15.50 -4.83
C ASP A 374 2.25 14.86 -3.96
N ALA A 375 2.12 13.56 -3.65
CA ALA A 375 3.14 12.84 -2.88
C ALA A 375 4.47 12.76 -3.65
N THR A 376 4.43 12.51 -4.96
CA THR A 376 5.64 12.43 -5.78
C THR A 376 6.37 13.76 -5.84
N LEU A 377 5.65 14.90 -5.87
CA LEU A 377 6.24 16.23 -5.80
C LEU A 377 6.95 16.46 -4.47
N LEU A 378 6.30 16.09 -3.36
CA LEU A 378 6.90 16.24 -2.03
C LEU A 378 8.09 15.29 -1.81
N GLU A 379 8.04 14.07 -2.35
CA GLU A 379 9.16 13.14 -2.37
C GLU A 379 10.36 13.70 -3.16
N ARG A 380 10.10 14.42 -4.27
CA ARG A 380 11.15 15.11 -5.03
C ARG A 380 11.72 16.31 -4.26
N ALA A 381 10.87 17.10 -3.61
CA ALA A 381 11.31 18.19 -2.73
C ALA A 381 12.21 17.69 -1.61
N GLU A 382 11.84 16.58 -0.96
CA GLU A 382 12.66 15.92 0.06
C GLU A 382 14.01 15.46 -0.50
N ALA A 383 14.03 14.82 -1.67
CA ALA A 383 15.27 14.40 -2.32
C ALA A 383 16.18 15.59 -2.65
N TYR A 384 15.63 16.71 -3.11
CA TYR A 384 16.38 17.94 -3.32
C TYR A 384 16.94 18.50 -2.02
N ALA A 385 16.15 18.56 -0.96
CA ALA A 385 16.60 19.06 0.35
C ALA A 385 17.72 18.18 0.92
N LEU A 386 17.58 16.85 0.89
CA LEU A 386 18.56 15.90 1.40
C LEU A 386 19.86 15.87 0.56
N SER A 387 19.80 16.33 -0.68
CA SER A 387 20.99 16.52 -1.54
C SER A 387 21.54 17.93 -1.55
N GLY A 388 21.04 18.84 -0.67
CA GLY A 388 21.51 20.21 -0.54
C GLY A 388 21.04 21.18 -1.63
N GLN A 389 20.08 20.78 -2.47
CA GLN A 389 19.50 21.59 -3.56
C GLN A 389 18.28 22.37 -3.04
N TYR A 390 18.47 23.18 -2.01
CA TYR A 390 17.38 23.83 -1.25
C TYR A 390 16.46 24.69 -2.11
N ASP A 391 17.00 25.47 -3.06
CA ASP A 391 16.17 26.32 -3.95
C ASP A 391 15.18 25.49 -4.75
N LYS A 392 15.59 24.31 -5.23
CA LYS A 392 14.70 23.40 -5.96
C LYS A 392 13.66 22.77 -5.04
N ALA A 393 14.04 22.42 -3.82
CA ALA A 393 13.11 21.93 -2.82
C ALA A 393 12.03 22.99 -2.51
N VAL A 394 12.42 24.25 -2.33
CA VAL A 394 11.50 25.37 -2.10
C VAL A 394 10.59 25.60 -3.30
N ASN A 395 11.09 25.47 -4.53
CA ASN A 395 10.26 25.58 -5.74
C ASN A 395 9.16 24.49 -5.77
N ASP A 396 9.47 23.25 -5.39
CA ASP A 396 8.48 22.17 -5.33
C ASP A 396 7.48 22.39 -4.18
N ILE A 397 7.92 22.83 -3.02
CA ILE A 397 7.04 23.21 -1.91
C ILE A 397 6.10 24.33 -2.36
N ASN A 398 6.61 25.35 -3.04
CA ASN A 398 5.80 26.46 -3.56
C ASN A 398 4.81 26.03 -4.65
N ALA A 399 5.17 25.05 -5.49
CA ALA A 399 4.24 24.46 -6.43
C ALA A 399 3.05 23.82 -5.73
N GLU A 400 3.28 23.01 -4.66
CA GLU A 400 2.21 22.45 -3.84
C GLU A 400 1.41 23.55 -3.13
N LEU A 401 2.06 24.51 -2.46
CA LEU A 401 1.38 25.61 -1.76
C LEU A 401 0.49 26.46 -2.70
N SER A 402 0.88 26.61 -3.96
CA SER A 402 0.11 27.35 -4.96
C SER A 402 -1.26 26.74 -5.27
N VAL A 403 -1.39 25.43 -5.11
CA VAL A 403 -2.66 24.69 -5.33
C VAL A 403 -3.34 24.29 -4.03
N PHE A 404 -2.61 24.21 -2.91
CA PHE A 404 -3.08 23.70 -1.64
C PHE A 404 -3.49 24.78 -0.63
N THR A 405 -3.05 26.05 -0.83
CA THR A 405 -3.40 27.17 0.04
C THR A 405 -4.38 28.13 -0.61
N LYS A 406 -5.25 28.76 0.18
CA LYS A 406 -6.22 29.78 -0.28
C LYS A 406 -5.54 31.00 -0.88
N LYS A 407 -4.42 31.42 -0.27
CA LYS A 407 -3.66 32.61 -0.70
C LYS A 407 -2.63 32.30 -1.79
N LYS A 408 -2.48 31.02 -2.19
CA LYS A 408 -1.42 30.60 -3.10
C LYS A 408 -0.04 31.05 -2.62
N THR A 409 0.24 30.75 -1.37
CA THR A 409 1.44 31.20 -0.65
C THR A 409 2.70 30.81 -1.42
N GLN A 410 3.65 31.73 -1.45
CA GLN A 410 5.01 31.50 -1.94
C GLN A 410 5.97 31.84 -0.82
N LEU A 411 6.94 30.99 -0.58
CA LEU A 411 7.92 31.09 0.48
C LEU A 411 9.32 31.15 -0.09
N THR A 412 10.21 31.86 0.63
CA THR A 412 11.65 31.79 0.44
C THR A 412 12.25 30.75 1.38
N LEU A 413 13.48 30.34 1.11
CA LEU A 413 14.22 29.45 2.00
C LEU A 413 14.39 30.08 3.39
N ASP A 414 14.73 31.38 3.45
CA ASP A 414 14.93 32.10 4.70
C ASP A 414 13.65 32.13 5.54
N GLU A 415 12.49 32.39 4.97
CA GLU A 415 11.21 32.37 5.68
C GLU A 415 10.91 30.98 6.27
N ILE A 416 11.24 29.90 5.56
CA ILE A 416 11.08 28.53 6.07
C ILE A 416 12.05 28.29 7.24
N VAL A 417 13.32 28.62 7.06
CA VAL A 417 14.36 28.39 8.07
C VAL A 417 14.10 29.24 9.31
N ASP A 418 13.75 30.53 9.15
CA ASP A 418 13.46 31.44 10.27
C ASP A 418 12.23 30.97 11.06
N PHE A 419 11.17 30.53 10.37
CA PHE A 419 9.98 30.03 11.05
C PHE A 419 10.31 28.82 11.92
N TYR A 420 10.88 27.76 11.33
CA TYR A 420 11.17 26.53 12.07
C TYR A 420 12.33 26.70 13.07
N GLY A 421 13.30 27.54 12.77
CA GLY A 421 14.40 27.88 13.69
C GLY A 421 13.95 28.65 14.92
N SER A 422 12.81 29.38 14.83
CA SER A 422 12.22 30.10 15.97
C SER A 422 11.44 29.19 16.93
N LEU A 423 11.07 27.98 16.49
CA LEU A 423 10.30 27.06 17.32
C LEU A 423 11.18 26.45 18.43
N ALA A 424 10.67 26.49 19.67
CA ALA A 424 11.33 25.82 20.75
C ALA A 424 11.35 24.31 20.54
N TYR A 425 12.51 23.69 20.75
CA TYR A 425 12.57 22.23 20.78
C TYR A 425 11.75 21.71 21.98
N TYR A 426 10.68 20.99 21.68
CA TYR A 426 9.77 20.49 22.70
C TYR A 426 10.36 19.25 23.38
N THR A 427 10.71 19.39 24.67
CA THR A 427 11.03 18.25 25.52
C THR A 427 9.84 18.02 26.44
N PRO A 428 9.06 16.95 26.27
CA PRO A 428 7.90 16.72 27.10
C PRO A 428 8.30 16.50 28.56
N THR A 429 7.66 17.25 29.48
CA THR A 429 7.84 17.10 30.92
C THR A 429 7.32 15.78 31.48
N LYS A 430 6.35 15.19 30.75
CA LYS A 430 5.85 13.84 30.97
C LYS A 430 5.90 13.08 29.64
N PRO A 431 6.85 12.14 29.47
CA PRO A 431 6.87 11.29 28.28
C PRO A 431 5.54 10.56 28.15
N THR A 432 4.97 10.56 26.95
CA THR A 432 3.82 9.71 26.64
C THR A 432 4.24 8.24 26.76
N PRO A 433 3.31 7.29 26.95
CA PRO A 433 3.63 5.87 26.96
C PRO A 433 4.42 5.40 25.74
N LYS A 434 4.24 6.06 24.59
CA LYS A 434 4.99 5.83 23.36
C LYS A 434 6.48 6.16 23.41
N LYS A 435 6.89 7.06 24.32
CA LYS A 435 8.26 7.58 24.40
C LYS A 435 9.07 6.96 25.53
N ARG A 436 8.59 5.87 26.13
CA ARG A 436 9.26 5.15 27.22
C ARG A 436 10.09 3.98 26.74
#